data_bbc01d9d95458e87ff88fefa5ccddf23
#
_entry.id   bbc01d9d95458e87ff88fefa5ccddf23
#
_cell.length_a   1.000
_cell.length_b   1.000
_cell.length_c   1.000
_cell.angle_alpha   90.00
_cell.angle_beta   90.00
_cell.angle_gamma   90.00
#
_symmetry.space_group_name_H-M   'P 1'
#
loop_
_entity.id
_entity.type
_entity.pdbx_description
1 polymer ?
#
loop_
_entity_poly.entity_id
_entity_poly.type
_entity_poly.pdbx_seq_one_letter_code
_entity_poly.pdbx_strand_id
1 'polypeptide(L)'
;MGRTNAVAGVSTRLFEDGWDRIKGGRQLSGARHMARAAQGASSAVFKMIRTGGCASKGQLSAQFSYLFSKSVDVHDSRGLLDGEKRLTPEQIERAVSRWTDDWRGQMNAARTSHMVMSFPRDAKSQHVSMIAGEICKEKLGGRFDYMIAVHTDSPNKNPHAHIIVNRRGREPGDYFTLRQGTEY
;
A
#
# COMPACT_ATOMS: atom_id res chain seq x y z
N MET A 1 -6.02 24.16 -19.40
CA MET A 1 -6.13 24.43 -17.95
C MET A 1 -7.31 23.65 -17.39
N GLY A 2 -7.16 22.82 -16.39
CA GLY A 2 -8.29 22.30 -15.62
C GLY A 2 -8.52 20.79 -15.54
N ARG A 3 -7.46 19.95 -15.53
CA ARG A 3 -7.62 18.49 -15.30
C ARG A 3 -6.92 17.93 -14.06
N THR A 4 -6.18 18.72 -13.32
CA THR A 4 -5.44 18.29 -12.12
C THR A 4 -6.30 18.24 -10.83
N ASN A 5 -7.37 19.02 -10.75
CA ASN A 5 -8.18 19.11 -9.53
C ASN A 5 -9.10 17.89 -9.28
N ALA A 6 -9.50 17.16 -10.32
CA ALA A 6 -10.38 15.99 -10.18
C ALA A 6 -9.64 14.79 -9.55
N VAL A 7 -8.35 14.63 -9.84
CA VAL A 7 -7.55 13.53 -9.30
C VAL A 7 -7.22 13.74 -7.83
N ALA A 8 -6.88 14.97 -7.42
CA ALA A 8 -6.61 15.29 -6.02
C ALA A 8 -7.86 15.10 -5.13
N GLY A 9 -9.04 15.51 -5.59
CA GLY A 9 -10.29 15.35 -4.84
C GLY A 9 -10.72 13.89 -4.65
N VAL A 10 -10.42 13.01 -5.61
CA VAL A 10 -10.70 11.57 -5.50
C VAL A 10 -9.74 10.91 -4.51
N SER A 11 -8.48 11.29 -4.49
CA SER A 11 -7.47 10.70 -3.60
C SER A 11 -7.76 11.01 -2.12
N THR A 12 -8.12 12.23 -1.80
CA THR A 12 -8.44 12.67 -0.43
C THR A 12 -9.69 11.97 0.10
N ARG A 13 -10.76 11.90 -0.69
CA ARG A 13 -12.01 11.20 -0.29
C ARG A 13 -11.81 9.71 -0.08
N LEU A 14 -10.98 9.04 -0.89
CA LEU A 14 -10.70 7.62 -0.74
C LEU A 14 -10.03 7.28 0.60
N PHE A 15 -9.17 8.15 1.08
CA PHE A 15 -8.50 7.96 2.37
C PHE A 15 -9.41 8.35 3.53
N GLU A 16 -10.11 9.47 3.43
CA GLU A 16 -11.07 9.94 4.45
C GLU A 16 -12.24 8.98 4.57
N ASP A 17 -12.88 8.59 3.46
CA ASP A 17 -13.96 7.61 3.46
C ASP A 17 -13.51 6.21 3.91
N GLY A 18 -12.29 5.82 3.65
CA GLY A 18 -11.70 4.57 4.12
C GLY A 18 -11.42 4.59 5.62
N TRP A 19 -11.00 5.72 6.17
CA TRP A 19 -10.75 5.90 7.60
C TRP A 19 -12.03 6.17 8.40
N ASP A 20 -12.96 6.96 7.88
CA ASP A 20 -14.21 7.32 8.57
C ASP A 20 -15.25 6.20 8.53
N ARG A 21 -15.29 5.36 7.51
CA ARG A 21 -16.15 4.16 7.46
C ARG A 21 -15.66 3.03 8.38
N ILE A 22 -14.42 3.08 8.84
CA ILE A 22 -13.93 2.23 9.93
C ILE A 22 -14.56 2.66 11.28
N LYS A 23 -15.04 3.89 11.38
CA LYS A 23 -15.61 4.46 12.60
C LYS A 23 -17.13 4.23 12.80
N GLY A 24 -17.89 3.77 11.84
CA GLY A 24 -19.35 3.73 12.05
C GLY A 24 -20.20 2.95 11.04
N GLY A 25 -19.65 2.23 10.10
CA GLY A 25 -20.41 1.50 9.10
C GLY A 25 -20.23 -0.02 9.19
N ARG A 26 -21.32 -0.78 9.14
CA ARG A 26 -21.31 -2.23 8.92
C ARG A 26 -20.22 -2.58 7.91
N GLN A 27 -19.23 -3.37 8.31
CA GLN A 27 -18.22 -3.94 7.43
C GLN A 27 -18.92 -4.67 6.27
N LEU A 28 -19.02 -4.00 5.14
CA LEU A 28 -19.33 -4.71 3.90
C LEU A 28 -18.16 -5.66 3.67
N SER A 29 -18.43 -6.96 3.59
CA SER A 29 -17.39 -7.96 3.36
C SER A 29 -16.51 -7.53 2.18
N GLY A 30 -15.20 -7.74 2.26
CA GLY A 30 -14.27 -7.37 1.19
C GLY A 30 -14.69 -7.87 -0.19
N ALA A 31 -15.46 -8.97 -0.25
CA ALA A 31 -16.09 -9.50 -1.47
C ALA A 31 -17.10 -8.52 -2.10
N ARG A 32 -17.89 -7.78 -1.32
CA ARG A 32 -18.85 -6.80 -1.86
C ARG A 32 -18.15 -5.55 -2.41
N HIS A 33 -17.06 -5.11 -1.78
CA HIS A 33 -16.26 -4.00 -2.32
C HIS A 33 -15.55 -4.40 -3.61
N MET A 34 -15.00 -5.60 -3.68
CA MET A 34 -14.40 -6.15 -4.89
C MET A 34 -15.44 -6.32 -6.00
N ALA A 35 -16.65 -6.78 -5.67
CA ALA A 35 -17.75 -6.91 -6.64
C ALA A 35 -18.17 -5.54 -7.20
N ARG A 36 -18.24 -4.48 -6.39
CA ARG A 36 -18.55 -3.12 -6.86
C ARG A 36 -17.47 -2.54 -7.76
N ALA A 37 -16.20 -2.75 -7.42
CA ALA A 37 -15.08 -2.35 -8.28
C ALA A 37 -15.09 -3.13 -9.61
N ALA A 38 -15.45 -4.41 -9.58
CA ALA A 38 -15.58 -5.25 -10.77
C ALA A 38 -16.78 -4.88 -11.67
N GLN A 39 -17.79 -4.22 -11.12
CA GLN A 39 -18.99 -3.73 -11.84
C GLN A 39 -18.83 -2.33 -12.45
N GLY A 40 -17.60 -1.80 -12.53
CA GLY A 40 -17.34 -0.52 -13.15
C GLY A 40 -17.70 0.69 -12.28
N ALA A 41 -17.85 0.51 -10.96
CA ALA A 41 -17.93 1.64 -10.04
C ALA A 41 -16.60 2.41 -10.07
N SER A 42 -16.66 3.72 -10.27
CA SER A 42 -15.49 4.63 -10.38
C SER A 42 -14.69 4.80 -9.07
N SER A 43 -14.78 3.85 -8.15
CA SER A 43 -14.16 3.93 -6.82
C SER A 43 -13.05 2.89 -6.66
N ALA A 44 -11.91 3.32 -6.14
CA ALA A 44 -10.89 2.40 -5.66
C ALA A 44 -11.31 1.76 -4.33
N VAL A 45 -10.90 0.52 -4.09
CA VAL A 45 -11.14 -0.22 -2.85
C VAL A 45 -9.83 -0.35 -2.10
N PHE A 46 -9.80 0.17 -0.89
CA PHE A 46 -8.68 0.04 0.03
C PHE A 46 -8.92 -1.09 1.04
N LYS A 47 -7.93 -1.96 1.20
CA LYS A 47 -8.00 -3.10 2.12
C LYS A 47 -6.68 -3.30 2.85
N MET A 48 -6.73 -3.45 4.15
CA MET A 48 -5.60 -3.95 4.94
C MET A 48 -5.58 -5.47 4.94
N ILE A 49 -4.41 -6.06 4.66
CA ILE A 49 -4.17 -7.49 4.76
C ILE A 49 -3.73 -7.80 6.19
N ARG A 50 -4.65 -8.31 7.01
CA ARG A 50 -4.42 -8.52 8.46
C ARG A 50 -3.21 -9.38 8.79
N THR A 51 -2.96 -10.41 7.99
CA THR A 51 -1.84 -11.36 8.15
C THR A 51 -0.67 -11.06 7.24
N GLY A 52 -0.71 -9.90 6.52
CA GLY A 52 0.29 -9.55 5.52
C GLY A 52 1.52 -8.80 6.06
N GLY A 53 1.58 -8.57 7.37
CA GLY A 53 2.74 -7.94 7.98
C GLY A 53 3.87 -8.94 8.25
N CYS A 54 5.12 -8.48 8.14
CA CYS A 54 6.32 -9.28 8.39
C CYS A 54 6.88 -8.99 9.78
N ALA A 55 7.29 -10.04 10.49
CA ALA A 55 7.93 -9.95 11.81
C ALA A 55 9.45 -10.18 11.73
N SER A 56 9.96 -10.71 10.61
CA SER A 56 11.38 -11.03 10.43
C SER A 56 11.91 -10.59 9.07
N LYS A 57 13.25 -10.48 8.98
CA LYS A 57 13.96 -10.18 7.74
C LYS A 57 13.64 -11.21 6.63
N GLY A 58 13.59 -12.49 6.95
CA GLY A 58 13.29 -13.55 5.99
C GLY A 58 11.86 -13.44 5.43
N GLN A 59 10.88 -13.12 6.28
CA GLN A 59 9.50 -12.88 5.83
C GLN A 59 9.40 -11.67 4.92
N LEU A 60 10.08 -10.57 5.26
CA LEU A 60 10.10 -9.37 4.43
C LEU A 60 10.77 -9.64 3.08
N SER A 61 11.90 -10.36 3.07
CA SER A 61 12.59 -10.76 1.84
C SER A 61 11.68 -11.59 0.93
N ALA A 62 11.00 -12.59 1.48
CA ALA A 62 10.06 -13.42 0.72
C ALA A 62 8.88 -12.59 0.19
N GLN A 63 8.32 -11.68 0.97
CA GLN A 63 7.23 -10.81 0.57
C GLN A 63 7.67 -9.84 -0.54
N PHE A 64 8.82 -9.21 -0.40
CA PHE A 64 9.36 -8.30 -1.42
C PHE A 64 9.67 -9.05 -2.71
N SER A 65 10.30 -10.21 -2.63
CA SER A 65 10.56 -11.05 -3.82
C SER A 65 9.26 -11.42 -4.53
N TYR A 66 8.22 -11.79 -3.79
CA TYR A 66 6.93 -12.12 -4.38
C TYR A 66 6.26 -10.93 -5.05
N LEU A 67 6.23 -9.77 -4.40
CA LEU A 67 5.51 -8.59 -4.89
C LEU A 67 6.28 -7.87 -6.01
N PHE A 68 7.57 -7.63 -5.82
CA PHE A 68 8.33 -6.76 -6.71
C PHE A 68 8.93 -7.49 -7.93
N SER A 69 8.98 -8.83 -7.94
CA SER A 69 9.41 -9.60 -9.13
C SER A 69 8.39 -9.61 -10.27
N LYS A 70 7.13 -9.30 -9.99
CA LYS A 70 6.03 -9.31 -10.98
C LYS A 70 5.25 -8.00 -11.05
N SER A 71 5.72 -6.97 -10.40
CA SER A 71 5.15 -5.64 -10.52
C SER A 71 5.32 -5.09 -11.93
N VAL A 72 4.46 -4.16 -12.32
CA VAL A 72 4.55 -3.40 -13.56
C VAL A 72 5.03 -1.98 -13.33
N ASP A 73 5.05 -1.55 -12.07
CA ASP A 73 5.58 -0.28 -11.61
C ASP A 73 5.88 -0.33 -10.11
N VAL A 74 6.91 0.39 -9.67
CA VAL A 74 7.40 0.44 -8.29
C VAL A 74 7.54 1.87 -7.83
N HIS A 75 7.12 2.15 -6.59
CA HIS A 75 7.42 3.37 -5.87
C HIS A 75 8.11 3.09 -4.54
N ASP A 76 9.08 3.92 -4.20
CA ASP A 76 9.79 3.91 -2.92
C ASP A 76 9.62 5.27 -2.23
N SER A 77 9.31 5.28 -0.95
CA SER A 77 9.17 6.50 -0.13
C SER A 77 10.39 7.44 -0.17
N ARG A 78 11.54 6.97 -0.61
CA ARG A 78 12.78 7.74 -0.77
C ARG A 78 13.11 8.04 -2.24
N GLY A 79 12.30 7.60 -3.18
CA GLY A 79 12.51 7.79 -4.61
C GLY A 79 13.68 7.00 -5.21
N LEU A 80 14.25 6.04 -4.47
CA LEU A 80 15.44 5.30 -4.91
C LEU A 80 15.14 4.24 -5.98
N LEU A 81 13.89 3.79 -6.04
CA LEU A 81 13.42 2.71 -6.91
C LEU A 81 12.24 3.14 -7.78
N ASP A 82 11.93 4.43 -7.79
CA ASP A 82 10.85 4.98 -8.59
C ASP A 82 11.12 4.80 -10.09
N GLY A 83 10.09 4.36 -10.82
CA GLY A 83 10.17 4.11 -12.26
C GLY A 83 10.68 2.72 -12.63
N GLU A 84 11.12 1.92 -11.66
CA GLU A 84 11.41 0.51 -11.89
C GLU A 84 10.11 -0.26 -12.12
N LYS A 85 10.11 -1.17 -13.09
CA LYS A 85 8.97 -2.07 -13.31
C LYS A 85 9.01 -3.26 -12.38
N ARG A 86 10.21 -3.83 -12.21
CA ARG A 86 10.49 -4.98 -11.36
C ARG A 86 11.80 -4.78 -10.66
N LEU A 87 11.91 -5.29 -9.45
CA LEU A 87 13.18 -5.23 -8.72
C LEU A 87 14.01 -6.48 -8.97
N THR A 88 15.31 -6.28 -9.09
CA THR A 88 16.28 -7.38 -9.10
C THR A 88 16.46 -7.94 -7.69
N PRO A 89 16.99 -9.18 -7.54
CA PRO A 89 17.30 -9.74 -6.23
C PRO A 89 18.19 -8.81 -5.38
N GLU A 90 19.16 -8.15 -5.98
CA GLU A 90 20.09 -7.24 -5.31
C GLU A 90 19.40 -5.96 -4.85
N GLN A 91 18.45 -5.42 -5.63
CA GLN A 91 17.62 -4.28 -5.23
C GLN A 91 16.72 -4.64 -4.05
N ILE A 92 16.11 -5.83 -4.09
CA ILE A 92 15.29 -6.38 -3.00
C ILE A 92 16.14 -6.53 -1.73
N GLU A 93 17.31 -7.16 -1.82
CA GLU A 93 18.18 -7.35 -0.67
C GLU A 93 18.59 -6.02 -0.03
N ARG A 94 18.97 -5.02 -0.84
CA ARG A 94 19.28 -3.67 -0.34
C ARG A 94 18.09 -3.02 0.37
N ALA A 95 16.89 -3.12 -0.21
CA ALA A 95 15.69 -2.56 0.39
C ALA A 95 15.35 -3.26 1.71
N VAL A 96 15.43 -4.60 1.76
CA VAL A 96 15.21 -5.40 2.96
C VAL A 96 16.23 -5.06 4.03
N SER A 97 17.51 -4.99 3.71
CA SER A 97 18.56 -4.62 4.67
C SER A 97 18.31 -3.24 5.24
N ARG A 98 18.07 -2.25 4.41
CA ARG A 98 17.74 -0.88 4.85
C ARG A 98 16.56 -0.83 5.83
N TRP A 99 15.52 -1.62 5.60
CA TRP A 99 14.34 -1.64 6.45
C TRP A 99 14.53 -2.40 7.75
N THR A 100 15.41 -3.40 7.76
CA THR A 100 15.62 -4.28 8.90
C THR A 100 16.80 -3.90 9.79
N ASP A 101 17.64 -2.95 9.38
CA ASP A 101 18.81 -2.51 10.16
C ASP A 101 18.43 -2.02 11.56
N ASP A 102 17.26 -1.40 11.69
CA ASP A 102 16.71 -0.91 12.95
C ASP A 102 15.77 -1.89 13.66
N TRP A 103 15.57 -3.09 13.12
CA TRP A 103 14.69 -4.08 13.73
C TRP A 103 15.35 -4.77 14.92
N ARG A 104 15.48 -4.05 16.03
CA ARG A 104 16.06 -4.56 17.28
C ARG A 104 14.97 -4.95 18.28
N GLY A 105 15.28 -5.93 19.12
CA GLY A 105 14.41 -6.39 20.21
C GLY A 105 13.30 -7.35 19.76
N GLN A 106 12.73 -8.05 20.76
CA GLN A 106 11.55 -8.89 20.54
C GLN A 106 10.34 -8.00 20.37
N MET A 107 9.66 -8.12 19.23
CA MET A 107 8.34 -7.56 19.05
C MET A 107 7.35 -8.70 18.82
N ASN A 108 6.32 -8.72 19.65
CA ASN A 108 5.21 -9.68 19.51
C ASN A 108 4.24 -9.31 18.35
N ALA A 109 4.55 -8.26 17.60
CA ALA A 109 3.74 -7.77 16.50
C ALA A 109 4.53 -7.67 15.19
N ALA A 110 3.83 -7.74 14.08
CA ALA A 110 4.43 -7.52 12.77
C ALA A 110 5.11 -6.15 12.69
N ARG A 111 6.28 -6.11 12.07
CA ARG A 111 7.08 -4.89 11.88
C ARG A 111 6.71 -4.11 10.64
N THR A 112 5.95 -4.73 9.75
CA THR A 112 5.37 -4.08 8.58
C THR A 112 3.86 -4.18 8.57
N SER A 113 3.22 -3.32 7.81
CA SER A 113 1.81 -3.41 7.45
C SER A 113 1.69 -3.59 5.95
N HIS A 114 0.75 -4.42 5.51
CA HIS A 114 0.47 -4.67 4.10
C HIS A 114 -0.95 -4.22 3.77
N MET A 115 -1.06 -3.36 2.80
CA MET A 115 -2.32 -2.82 2.30
C MET A 115 -2.44 -3.04 0.81
N VAL A 116 -3.66 -3.12 0.30
CA VAL A 116 -3.95 -3.23 -1.13
C VAL A 116 -4.98 -2.17 -1.51
N MET A 117 -4.69 -1.45 -2.58
CA MET A 117 -5.59 -0.52 -3.21
C MET A 117 -5.96 -1.06 -4.59
N SER A 118 -7.21 -1.47 -4.79
CA SER A 118 -7.71 -2.04 -6.05
C SER A 118 -8.53 -1.00 -6.80
N PHE A 119 -8.35 -0.96 -8.10
CA PHE A 119 -8.98 0.01 -9.00
C PHE A 119 -9.94 -0.68 -9.98
N PRO A 120 -10.83 0.06 -10.64
CA PRO A 120 -11.65 -0.47 -11.73
C PRO A 120 -10.79 -1.09 -12.84
N ARG A 121 -11.35 -2.04 -13.58
CA ARG A 121 -10.64 -2.82 -14.61
C ARG A 121 -10.05 -1.96 -15.74
N ASP A 122 -10.68 -0.86 -16.06
CA ASP A 122 -10.29 0.09 -17.10
C ASP A 122 -9.24 1.10 -16.64
N ALA A 123 -8.89 1.11 -15.35
CA ALA A 123 -7.84 1.98 -14.84
C ALA A 123 -6.47 1.58 -15.42
N LYS A 124 -5.74 2.54 -15.95
CA LYS A 124 -4.37 2.32 -16.44
C LYS A 124 -3.41 2.17 -15.27
N SER A 125 -2.46 1.23 -15.37
CA SER A 125 -1.46 0.97 -14.32
C SER A 125 -0.70 2.24 -13.90
N GLN A 126 -0.40 3.14 -14.85
CA GLN A 126 0.24 4.43 -14.57
C GLN A 126 -0.60 5.33 -13.65
N HIS A 127 -1.94 5.35 -13.83
CA HIS A 127 -2.83 6.10 -12.95
C HIS A 127 -2.91 5.47 -11.56
N VAL A 128 -2.93 4.14 -11.49
CA VAL A 128 -2.89 3.40 -10.21
C VAL A 128 -1.63 3.74 -9.44
N SER A 129 -0.49 3.71 -10.11
CA SER A 129 0.81 4.05 -9.56
C SER A 129 0.85 5.48 -9.02
N MET A 130 0.45 6.44 -9.85
CA MET A 130 0.41 7.86 -9.48
C MET A 130 -0.51 8.11 -8.28
N ILE A 131 -1.73 7.58 -8.29
CA ILE A 131 -2.71 7.77 -7.20
C ILE A 131 -2.21 7.14 -5.91
N ALA A 132 -1.73 5.90 -5.96
CA ALA A 132 -1.20 5.22 -4.78
C ALA A 132 0.04 5.94 -4.21
N GLY A 133 0.93 6.42 -5.09
CA GLY A 133 2.11 7.20 -4.72
C GLY A 133 1.75 8.50 -4.02
N GLU A 134 0.83 9.29 -4.59
CA GLU A 134 0.40 10.57 -4.00
C GLU A 134 -0.30 10.38 -2.65
N ILE A 135 -1.16 9.38 -2.52
CA ILE A 135 -1.82 9.06 -1.25
C ILE A 135 -0.79 8.66 -0.19
N CYS A 136 0.15 7.78 -0.52
CA CYS A 136 1.18 7.37 0.42
C CYS A 136 2.10 8.54 0.80
N LYS A 137 2.46 9.40 -0.15
CA LYS A 137 3.26 10.59 0.11
C LYS A 137 2.54 11.56 1.04
N GLU A 138 1.25 11.80 0.83
CA GLU A 138 0.45 12.70 1.68
C GLU A 138 0.28 12.15 3.10
N LYS A 139 -0.02 10.84 3.24
CA LYS A 139 -0.39 10.26 4.53
C LYS A 139 0.78 9.67 5.32
N LEU A 140 1.82 9.23 4.65
CA LEU A 140 2.96 8.53 5.24
C LEU A 140 4.28 9.30 5.04
N GLY A 141 4.32 10.12 3.99
CA GLY A 141 5.54 10.79 3.55
C GLY A 141 6.23 11.58 4.66
N GLY A 142 7.56 11.51 4.66
CA GLY A 142 8.41 12.13 5.67
C GLY A 142 8.53 11.35 6.98
N ARG A 143 7.52 10.58 7.40
CA ARG A 143 7.50 9.88 8.69
C ARG A 143 7.81 8.40 8.60
N PHE A 144 7.34 7.72 7.55
CA PHE A 144 7.46 6.27 7.42
C PHE A 144 8.07 5.87 6.09
N ASP A 145 8.82 4.79 6.11
CA ASP A 145 9.26 4.15 4.87
C ASP A 145 8.14 3.23 4.35
N TYR A 146 7.85 3.37 3.06
CA TYR A 146 6.89 2.53 2.36
C TYR A 146 7.41 2.18 0.97
N MET A 147 6.92 1.07 0.43
CA MET A 147 7.12 0.66 -0.96
C MET A 147 5.81 0.23 -1.57
N ILE A 148 5.63 0.53 -2.83
CA ILE A 148 4.42 0.25 -3.61
C ILE A 148 4.81 -0.64 -4.80
N ALA A 149 4.09 -1.74 -4.98
CA ALA A 149 4.16 -2.61 -6.16
C ALA A 149 2.81 -2.58 -6.89
N VAL A 150 2.79 -2.12 -8.12
CA VAL A 150 1.58 -2.12 -8.96
C VAL A 150 1.50 -3.42 -9.74
N HIS A 151 0.35 -4.06 -9.69
CA HIS A 151 0.06 -5.33 -10.36
C HIS A 151 -1.16 -5.21 -11.25
N THR A 152 -1.17 -6.00 -12.34
CA THR A 152 -2.28 -6.09 -13.30
C THR A 152 -2.73 -7.52 -13.54
N ASP A 153 -2.18 -8.49 -12.79
CA ASP A 153 -2.33 -9.92 -12.96
C ASP A 153 -3.43 -10.56 -12.09
N SER A 154 -4.32 -9.75 -11.52
CA SER A 154 -5.42 -10.30 -10.71
C SER A 154 -6.38 -11.14 -11.56
N PRO A 155 -7.03 -12.18 -10.98
CA PRO A 155 -8.03 -12.99 -11.68
C PRO A 155 -9.16 -12.16 -12.32
N ASN A 156 -9.53 -11.05 -11.68
CA ASN A 156 -10.54 -10.11 -12.16
C ASN A 156 -9.98 -9.04 -13.10
N LYS A 157 -8.69 -9.10 -13.44
CA LYS A 157 -7.98 -8.12 -14.27
C LYS A 157 -8.08 -6.68 -13.75
N ASN A 158 -8.31 -6.51 -12.46
CA ASN A 158 -8.33 -5.20 -11.83
C ASN A 158 -6.91 -4.80 -11.47
N PRO A 159 -6.40 -3.67 -11.96
CA PRO A 159 -5.10 -3.19 -11.53
C PRO A 159 -5.16 -2.80 -10.05
N HIS A 160 -4.09 -3.11 -9.32
CA HIS A 160 -4.03 -2.89 -7.90
C HIS A 160 -2.61 -2.56 -7.44
N ALA A 161 -2.52 -1.80 -6.38
CA ALA A 161 -1.27 -1.44 -5.73
C ALA A 161 -1.16 -2.16 -4.39
N HIS A 162 -0.10 -2.93 -4.20
CA HIS A 162 0.33 -3.43 -2.90
C HIS A 162 1.18 -2.36 -2.23
N ILE A 163 0.83 -1.98 -1.02
CA ILE A 163 1.52 -0.97 -0.23
C ILE A 163 2.06 -1.64 1.02
N ILE A 164 3.37 -1.69 1.16
CA ILE A 164 4.05 -2.18 2.34
C ILE A 164 4.60 -0.98 3.10
N VAL A 165 4.31 -0.89 4.38
CA VAL A 165 4.78 0.20 5.25
C VAL A 165 5.65 -0.37 6.36
N ASN A 166 6.84 0.17 6.56
CA ASN A 166 7.62 -0.09 7.76
C ASN A 166 6.92 0.61 8.94
N ARG A 167 6.51 -0.16 9.94
CA ARG A 167 5.75 0.38 11.08
C ARG A 167 6.60 1.25 11.99
N ARG A 168 7.92 1.09 11.97
CA ARG A 168 8.83 1.99 12.65
C ARG A 168 9.01 3.27 11.81
N GLY A 169 8.74 4.40 12.41
CA GLY A 169 8.97 5.70 11.78
C GLY A 169 10.45 6.06 11.67
N ARG A 170 10.73 7.07 10.90
CA ARG A 170 12.08 7.62 10.72
C ARG A 170 12.60 8.33 11.96
N GLU A 171 11.69 8.93 12.72
CA GLU A 171 12.01 9.57 13.98
C GLU A 171 11.80 8.62 15.16
N PRO A 172 12.63 8.74 16.22
CA PRO A 172 12.47 7.97 17.44
C PRO A 172 11.08 8.16 18.05
N GLY A 173 10.39 7.06 18.32
CA GLY A 173 9.04 7.07 18.92
C GLY A 173 7.90 7.08 17.91
N ASP A 174 8.16 7.34 16.65
CA ASP A 174 7.16 7.23 15.59
C ASP A 174 6.85 5.74 15.32
N TYR A 175 5.55 5.41 15.41
CA TYR A 175 5.09 4.07 15.13
C TYR A 175 3.78 4.08 14.33
N PHE A 176 3.79 3.42 13.18
CA PHE A 176 2.62 3.29 12.33
C PHE A 176 1.65 2.26 12.91
N THR A 177 0.49 2.72 13.33
CA THR A 177 -0.60 1.87 13.81
C THR A 177 -1.83 2.16 12.97
N LEU A 178 -2.27 1.17 12.20
CA LEU A 178 -3.63 1.17 11.69
C LEU A 178 -4.52 0.64 12.84
N ARG A 179 -5.16 1.54 13.53
CA ARG A 179 -6.24 1.16 14.44
C ARG A 179 -7.37 0.65 13.56
N GLN A 180 -7.65 -0.64 13.65
CA GLN A 180 -8.96 -1.14 13.26
C GLN A 180 -9.96 -0.41 14.14
N GLY A 181 -11.00 0.17 13.53
CA GLY A 181 -11.98 0.95 14.25
C GLY A 181 -12.29 0.32 15.60
N THR A 182 -11.86 0.98 16.63
CA THR A 182 -12.41 0.76 17.96
C THR A 182 -13.86 1.20 17.83
N GLU A 183 -14.75 0.21 17.82
CA GLU A 183 -16.14 0.46 18.12
C GLU A 183 -16.18 1.15 19.48
N TYR A 184 -16.63 2.39 19.50
CA TYR A 184 -17.14 3.08 20.65
C TYR A 184 -18.64 3.29 20.46
#